data_798c2ad127a4b607aa88aadfbde08aac
#
_entry.id   798c2ad127a4b607aa88aadfbde08aac
#
_cell.length_a   1.000
_cell.length_b   1.000
_cell.length_c   1.000
_cell.angle_alpha   90.00
_cell.angle_beta   90.00
_cell.angle_gamma   90.00
#
_symmetry.space_group_name_H-M   'P 1'
#
loop_
_entity.id
_entity.type
_entity.pdbx_description
1 polymer ?
#
loop_
_entity_poly.entity_id
_entity_poly.type
_entity_poly.pdbx_seq_one_letter_code
_entity_poly.pdbx_strand_id
1 'polypeptide(L)'
;TAPAKEQIICSVDLGLNTDAVCTIMRSDGTVLGRRFIDFSSEKDRMYRVLGRISRFQREHGSAQVKSRWAYAKRLNTEFGRKIAGAVTGYAEENHADVIVFEYLETKGKISGRKKQKLHLWRKRDIQKRCEHQAHRRGMRISRICAWNTSRLAYDGSGTVVRDPGNHSLCTFQNGKRYNCDLSASYNI
;
A
#
# COMPACT_ATOMS: atom_id res chain seq x y z
N THR A 1 -2.60 37.63 8.77
CA THR A 1 -2.22 36.29 8.25
C THR A 1 -3.44 35.72 7.57
N ALA A 2 -3.37 35.52 6.25
CA ALA A 2 -4.44 34.83 5.53
C ALA A 2 -4.66 33.43 6.17
N PRO A 3 -5.92 32.96 6.31
CA PRO A 3 -6.19 31.64 6.83
C PRO A 3 -5.47 30.62 5.95
N ALA A 4 -4.80 29.65 6.57
CA ALA A 4 -4.13 28.59 5.85
C ALA A 4 -5.16 27.89 4.95
N LYS A 5 -4.88 27.82 3.63
CA LYS A 5 -5.78 27.15 2.69
C LYS A 5 -6.01 25.73 3.18
N GLU A 6 -7.28 25.38 3.36
CA GLU A 6 -7.66 24.02 3.73
C GLU A 6 -7.14 23.05 2.68
N GLN A 7 -6.34 22.07 3.10
CA GLN A 7 -5.73 21.07 2.21
C GLN A 7 -6.55 19.80 2.19
N ILE A 8 -6.72 19.24 1.00
CA ILE A 8 -7.28 17.91 0.80
C ILE A 8 -6.12 16.91 0.73
N ILE A 9 -6.15 15.93 1.61
CA ILE A 9 -5.13 14.92 1.79
C ILE A 9 -5.66 13.58 1.28
N CYS A 10 -4.87 12.88 0.47
CA CYS A 10 -5.10 11.48 0.14
C CYS A 10 -4.06 10.63 0.89
N SER A 11 -4.44 10.02 2.00
CA SER A 11 -3.59 9.08 2.71
C SER A 11 -3.71 7.68 2.12
N VAL A 12 -2.58 6.95 2.03
CA VAL A 12 -2.51 5.67 1.33
C VAL A 12 -1.75 4.64 2.16
N ASP A 13 -2.46 3.61 2.60
CA ASP A 13 -1.85 2.39 3.14
C ASP A 13 -1.69 1.34 2.04
N LEU A 14 -0.46 0.84 1.83
CA LEU A 14 -0.13 -0.20 0.87
C LEU A 14 -0.07 -1.57 1.56
N GLY A 15 -1.05 -2.40 1.31
CA GLY A 15 -1.22 -3.70 1.94
C GLY A 15 -0.75 -4.91 1.13
N LEU A 16 -0.93 -6.08 1.74
CA LEU A 16 -0.76 -7.42 1.12
C LEU A 16 -2.09 -7.99 0.65
N ASN A 17 -3.10 -7.90 1.51
CA ASN A 17 -4.44 -8.43 1.25
C ASN A 17 -5.23 -7.47 0.36
N THR A 18 -5.27 -6.21 0.73
CA THR A 18 -5.75 -5.10 -0.10
C THR A 18 -4.53 -4.39 -0.69
N ASP A 19 -4.50 -4.14 -1.99
CA ASP A 19 -3.32 -3.57 -2.64
C ASP A 19 -3.03 -2.15 -2.19
N ALA A 20 -4.08 -1.33 -2.02
CA ALA A 20 -4.02 -0.03 -1.38
C ALA A 20 -5.37 0.33 -0.75
N VAL A 21 -5.33 1.00 0.38
CA VAL A 21 -6.48 1.68 0.97
C VAL A 21 -6.21 3.18 0.94
N CYS A 22 -7.06 3.91 0.24
CA CYS A 22 -6.95 5.36 0.10
C CYS A 22 -8.05 6.04 0.90
N THR A 23 -7.69 7.04 1.68
CA THR A 23 -8.63 7.89 2.42
C THR A 23 -8.44 9.34 2.01
N ILE A 24 -9.53 9.99 1.63
CA ILE A 24 -9.56 11.44 1.38
C ILE A 24 -10.01 12.11 2.65
N MET A 25 -9.24 13.06 3.13
CA MET A 25 -9.54 13.82 4.34
C MET A 25 -9.11 15.28 4.20
N ARG A 26 -9.71 16.14 5.01
CA ARG A 26 -9.27 17.51 5.20
C ARG A 26 -8.12 17.56 6.21
N SER A 27 -7.41 18.68 6.24
CA SER A 27 -6.33 18.91 7.22
C SER A 27 -6.80 18.92 8.68
N ASP A 28 -8.09 19.10 8.94
CA ASP A 28 -8.71 18.99 10.28
C ASP A 28 -9.02 17.54 10.70
N GLY A 29 -8.76 16.55 9.83
CA GLY A 29 -9.05 15.12 10.06
C GLY A 29 -10.45 14.68 9.60
N THR A 30 -11.27 15.56 9.04
CA THR A 30 -12.59 15.18 8.50
C THR A 30 -12.44 14.28 7.29
N VAL A 31 -12.95 13.05 7.38
CA VAL A 31 -12.92 12.06 6.28
C VAL A 31 -14.02 12.38 5.26
N LEU A 32 -13.62 12.61 4.01
CA LEU A 32 -14.51 12.91 2.89
C LEU A 32 -14.82 11.69 2.04
N GLY A 33 -13.89 10.73 1.94
CA GLY A 33 -14.06 9.55 1.12
C GLY A 33 -13.03 8.49 1.39
N ARG A 34 -13.28 7.28 0.88
CA ARG A 34 -12.36 6.14 1.00
C ARG A 34 -12.54 5.21 -0.18
N ARG A 35 -11.44 4.59 -0.61
CA ARG A 35 -11.44 3.60 -1.69
C ARG A 35 -10.50 2.45 -1.36
N PHE A 36 -11.01 1.23 -1.46
CA PHE A 36 -10.21 0.02 -1.45
C PHE A 36 -9.82 -0.32 -2.88
N ILE A 37 -8.54 -0.38 -3.15
CA ILE A 37 -7.97 -0.77 -4.44
C ILE A 37 -7.49 -2.20 -4.31
N ASP A 38 -8.10 -3.08 -5.08
CA ASP A 38 -7.78 -4.50 -5.08
C ASP A 38 -7.87 -5.10 -6.49
N PHE A 39 -6.74 -5.65 -6.96
CA PHE A 39 -6.62 -6.29 -8.26
C PHE A 39 -6.46 -7.81 -8.06
N SER A 40 -7.53 -8.48 -7.68
CA SER A 40 -7.54 -9.91 -7.36
C SER A 40 -7.03 -10.78 -8.49
N SER A 41 -7.39 -10.47 -9.75
CA SER A 41 -6.92 -11.21 -10.93
C SER A 41 -5.40 -11.15 -11.13
N GLU A 42 -4.79 -9.98 -10.87
CA GLU A 42 -3.34 -9.79 -10.91
C GLU A 42 -2.65 -10.53 -9.76
N LYS A 43 -3.23 -10.53 -8.58
CA LYS A 43 -2.75 -11.31 -7.43
C LYS A 43 -2.75 -12.80 -7.74
N ASP A 44 -3.84 -13.33 -8.26
CA ASP A 44 -3.98 -14.74 -8.64
C ASP A 44 -2.98 -15.12 -9.74
N ARG A 45 -2.81 -14.26 -10.73
CA ARG A 45 -1.81 -14.46 -11.78
C ARG A 45 -0.40 -14.51 -11.20
N MET A 46 -0.06 -13.58 -10.32
CA MET A 46 1.24 -13.56 -9.64
C MET A 46 1.44 -14.81 -8.79
N TYR A 47 0.44 -15.21 -8.01
CA TYR A 47 0.47 -16.42 -7.20
C TYR A 47 0.76 -17.66 -8.04
N ARG A 48 0.04 -17.84 -9.17
CA ARG A 48 0.26 -18.96 -10.11
C ARG A 48 1.67 -18.97 -10.71
N VAL A 49 2.18 -17.78 -11.09
CA VAL A 49 3.55 -17.66 -11.63
C VAL A 49 4.59 -18.05 -10.59
N LEU A 50 4.47 -17.54 -9.35
CA LEU A 50 5.39 -17.87 -8.26
C LEU A 50 5.31 -19.35 -7.86
N GLY A 51 4.12 -19.96 -7.89
CA GLY A 51 3.93 -21.38 -7.66
C GLY A 51 4.63 -22.26 -8.72
N ARG A 52 4.52 -21.88 -10.00
CA ARG A 52 5.24 -22.55 -11.11
C ARG A 52 6.75 -22.43 -10.97
N ILE A 53 7.27 -21.26 -10.56
CA ILE A 53 8.70 -21.07 -10.30
C ILE A 53 9.16 -21.98 -9.17
N SER A 54 8.43 -22.02 -8.06
CA SER A 54 8.76 -22.86 -6.90
C SER A 54 8.75 -24.35 -7.25
N ARG A 55 7.79 -24.82 -8.06
CA ARG A 55 7.75 -26.20 -8.53
C ARG A 55 8.95 -26.51 -9.40
N PHE A 56 9.22 -25.67 -10.40
CA PHE A 56 10.35 -25.83 -11.30
C PHE A 56 11.70 -25.86 -10.56
N GLN A 57 11.86 -25.02 -9.53
CA GLN A 57 13.09 -25.00 -8.72
C GLN A 57 13.29 -26.31 -7.93
N ARG A 58 12.20 -26.96 -7.49
CA ARG A 58 12.29 -28.27 -6.80
C ARG A 58 12.66 -29.38 -7.75
N GLU A 59 12.18 -29.34 -8.98
CA GLU A 59 12.39 -30.37 -9.99
C GLU A 59 13.75 -30.26 -10.70
N HIS A 60 14.22 -29.03 -10.96
CA HIS A 60 15.38 -28.77 -11.84
C HIS A 60 16.49 -27.93 -11.16
N GLY A 61 16.36 -27.62 -9.88
CA GLY A 61 17.29 -26.76 -9.17
C GLY A 61 17.13 -25.27 -9.51
N SER A 62 18.01 -24.44 -8.93
CA SER A 62 17.87 -22.97 -9.03
C SER A 62 18.58 -22.33 -10.22
N ALA A 63 19.44 -23.07 -10.94
CA ALA A 63 20.27 -22.50 -12.00
C ALA A 63 19.46 -22.04 -13.23
N GLN A 64 18.41 -22.76 -13.59
CA GLN A 64 17.63 -22.53 -14.82
C GLN A 64 16.41 -21.61 -14.67
N VAL A 65 16.24 -20.94 -13.54
CA VAL A 65 15.04 -20.13 -13.24
C VAL A 65 15.15 -18.64 -13.58
N LYS A 66 16.29 -18.19 -14.11
CA LYS A 66 16.55 -16.75 -14.34
C LYS A 66 15.48 -16.09 -15.24
N SER A 67 15.13 -16.72 -16.35
CA SER A 67 14.09 -16.19 -17.28
C SER A 67 12.71 -16.15 -16.64
N ARG A 68 12.35 -17.16 -15.83
CA ARG A 68 11.07 -17.21 -15.11
C ARG A 68 10.96 -16.11 -14.07
N TRP A 69 12.05 -15.82 -13.34
CA TRP A 69 12.10 -14.68 -12.41
C TRP A 69 12.07 -13.34 -13.14
N ALA A 70 12.69 -13.23 -14.32
CA ALA A 70 12.57 -12.02 -15.14
C ALA A 70 11.13 -11.75 -15.56
N TYR A 71 10.39 -12.80 -15.93
CA TYR A 71 8.96 -12.70 -16.22
C TYR A 71 8.14 -12.27 -14.98
N ALA A 72 8.38 -12.90 -13.82
CA ALA A 72 7.71 -12.51 -12.57
C ALA A 72 7.98 -11.06 -12.19
N LYS A 73 9.20 -10.56 -12.39
CA LYS A 73 9.54 -9.14 -12.16
C LYS A 73 8.76 -8.21 -13.10
N ARG A 74 8.69 -8.51 -14.40
CA ARG A 74 7.89 -7.71 -15.34
C ARG A 74 6.42 -7.65 -14.94
N LEU A 75 5.84 -8.79 -14.61
CA LEU A 75 4.46 -8.87 -14.14
C LEU A 75 4.25 -8.04 -12.87
N ASN A 76 5.19 -8.10 -11.93
CA ASN A 76 5.15 -7.30 -10.70
C ASN A 76 5.25 -5.80 -10.97
N THR A 77 6.05 -5.38 -11.96
CA THR A 77 6.15 -3.99 -12.42
C THR A 77 4.82 -3.50 -13.02
N GLU A 78 4.20 -4.29 -13.88
CA GLU A 78 2.89 -3.97 -14.47
C GLU A 78 1.80 -3.86 -13.40
N PHE A 79 1.83 -4.76 -12.43
CA PHE A 79 0.91 -4.74 -11.31
C PHE A 79 1.10 -3.47 -10.46
N GLY A 80 2.34 -3.11 -10.11
CA GLY A 80 2.64 -1.86 -9.40
C GLY A 80 2.19 -0.61 -10.18
N ARG A 81 2.31 -0.62 -11.50
CA ARG A 81 1.84 0.48 -12.36
C ARG A 81 0.33 0.66 -12.31
N LYS A 82 -0.45 -0.43 -12.33
CA LYS A 82 -1.90 -0.39 -12.20
C LYS A 82 -2.33 0.19 -10.85
N ILE A 83 -1.70 -0.26 -9.76
CA ILE A 83 -2.01 0.25 -8.42
C ILE A 83 -1.68 1.74 -8.33
N ALA A 84 -0.50 2.16 -8.80
CA ALA A 84 -0.11 3.57 -8.77
C ALA A 84 -1.06 4.45 -9.59
N GLY A 85 -1.51 3.98 -10.76
CA GLY A 85 -2.50 4.67 -11.58
C GLY A 85 -3.84 4.83 -10.87
N ALA A 86 -4.31 3.77 -10.19
CA ALA A 86 -5.57 3.81 -9.43
C ALA A 86 -5.49 4.75 -8.21
N VAL A 87 -4.36 4.75 -7.48
CA VAL A 87 -4.13 5.65 -6.34
C VAL A 87 -4.13 7.11 -6.80
N THR A 88 -3.31 7.44 -7.80
CA THR A 88 -3.19 8.83 -8.28
C THR A 88 -4.45 9.30 -8.98
N GLY A 89 -5.16 8.42 -9.69
CA GLY A 89 -6.45 8.73 -10.28
C GLY A 89 -7.50 9.08 -9.22
N TYR A 90 -7.57 8.29 -8.14
CA TYR A 90 -8.49 8.57 -7.03
C TYR A 90 -8.17 9.89 -6.31
N ALA A 91 -6.89 10.17 -6.08
CA ALA A 91 -6.46 11.43 -5.49
C ALA A 91 -6.86 12.64 -6.38
N GLU A 92 -6.63 12.54 -7.70
CA GLU A 92 -7.00 13.56 -8.68
C GLU A 92 -8.52 13.78 -8.77
N GLU A 93 -9.32 12.69 -8.86
CA GLU A 93 -10.79 12.72 -8.85
C GLU A 93 -11.37 13.48 -7.65
N ASN A 94 -10.66 13.45 -6.51
CA ASN A 94 -11.06 14.11 -5.27
C ASN A 94 -10.30 15.42 -4.99
N HIS A 95 -9.60 15.95 -5.98
CA HIS A 95 -8.86 17.21 -5.89
C HIS A 95 -7.86 17.28 -4.73
N ALA A 96 -7.17 16.16 -4.45
CA ALA A 96 -6.18 16.11 -3.38
C ALA A 96 -4.99 17.04 -3.69
N ASP A 97 -4.56 17.81 -2.70
CA ASP A 97 -3.36 18.65 -2.78
C ASP A 97 -2.08 17.84 -2.51
N VAL A 98 -2.21 16.76 -1.73
CA VAL A 98 -1.08 15.92 -1.31
C VAL A 98 -1.50 14.46 -1.17
N ILE A 99 -0.62 13.56 -1.61
CA ILE A 99 -0.75 12.12 -1.33
C ILE A 99 0.27 11.78 -0.23
N VAL A 100 -0.19 11.13 0.82
CA VAL A 100 0.64 10.76 1.98
C VAL A 100 0.81 9.25 2.02
N PHE A 101 2.05 8.79 2.18
CA PHE A 101 2.41 7.39 2.35
C PHE A 101 3.16 7.17 3.67
N GLU A 102 3.20 5.93 4.12
CA GLU A 102 4.21 5.52 5.09
C GLU A 102 5.61 5.59 4.48
N TYR A 103 6.58 6.06 5.27
CA TYR A 103 7.98 6.01 4.89
C TYR A 103 8.47 4.56 4.85
N LEU A 104 8.86 4.12 3.65
CA LEU A 104 9.49 2.83 3.46
C LEU A 104 11.01 3.04 3.37
N GLU A 105 11.75 2.41 4.26
CA GLU A 105 13.20 2.48 4.23
C GLU A 105 13.73 2.05 2.85
N THR A 106 14.33 3.00 2.13
CA THR A 106 14.77 2.80 0.73
C THR A 106 16.21 2.34 0.63
N LYS A 107 16.99 2.50 1.71
CA LYS A 107 18.41 2.14 1.78
C LYS A 107 18.59 0.73 2.35
N GLY A 108 19.54 -0.02 1.81
CA GLY A 108 19.90 -1.35 2.29
C GLY A 108 19.34 -2.51 1.47
N LYS A 109 19.86 -3.71 1.75
CA LYS A 109 19.42 -4.96 1.11
C LYS A 109 18.06 -5.36 1.68
N ILE A 110 17.09 -5.59 0.81
CA ILE A 110 15.81 -6.16 1.21
C ILE A 110 16.06 -7.56 1.74
N SER A 111 15.81 -7.77 3.04
CA SER A 111 15.91 -9.08 3.69
C SER A 111 14.67 -9.95 3.41
N GLY A 112 14.75 -11.23 3.73
CA GLY A 112 13.65 -12.16 3.63
C GLY A 112 13.65 -13.03 2.36
N ARG A 113 12.60 -13.84 2.22
CA ARG A 113 12.42 -14.75 1.09
C ARG A 113 12.17 -13.98 -0.21
N LYS A 114 12.47 -14.56 -1.38
CA LYS A 114 12.29 -13.91 -2.70
C LYS A 114 10.90 -13.34 -2.92
N LYS A 115 9.85 -14.01 -2.44
CA LYS A 115 8.46 -13.52 -2.50
C LYS A 115 8.28 -12.22 -1.71
N GLN A 116 8.82 -12.14 -0.49
CA GLN A 116 8.77 -10.95 0.37
C GLN A 116 9.56 -9.79 -0.25
N LYS A 117 10.75 -10.09 -0.80
CA LYS A 117 11.57 -9.09 -1.52
C LYS A 117 10.84 -8.47 -2.71
N LEU A 118 10.16 -9.31 -3.50
CA LEU A 118 9.39 -8.86 -4.65
C LEU A 118 8.23 -7.95 -4.23
N HIS A 119 7.60 -8.27 -3.11
CA HIS A 119 6.48 -7.50 -2.56
C HIS A 119 6.91 -6.14 -2.02
N LEU A 120 7.97 -6.10 -1.20
CA LEU A 120 8.51 -4.84 -0.69
C LEU A 120 9.06 -3.97 -1.82
N TRP A 121 9.70 -4.57 -2.84
CA TRP A 121 10.11 -3.85 -4.03
C TRP A 121 8.90 -3.22 -4.74
N ARG A 122 7.77 -3.94 -4.86
CA ARG A 122 6.55 -3.40 -5.46
C ARG A 122 6.01 -2.19 -4.70
N LYS A 123 5.94 -2.24 -3.37
CA LYS A 123 5.52 -1.09 -2.55
C LYS A 123 6.37 0.15 -2.84
N ARG A 124 7.69 0.01 -2.89
CA ARG A 124 8.62 1.10 -3.22
C ARG A 124 8.42 1.63 -4.64
N ASP A 125 8.22 0.73 -5.61
CA ASP A 125 7.96 1.11 -7.01
C ASP A 125 6.62 1.85 -7.15
N ILE A 126 5.58 1.43 -6.44
CA ILE A 126 4.29 2.12 -6.39
C ILE A 126 4.46 3.55 -5.88
N GLN A 127 5.10 3.75 -4.72
CA GLN A 127 5.32 5.09 -4.17
C GLN A 127 6.09 6.00 -5.14
N LYS A 128 7.16 5.49 -5.76
CA LYS A 128 7.95 6.23 -6.74
C LYS A 128 7.12 6.62 -7.98
N ARG A 129 6.27 5.72 -8.46
CA ARG A 129 5.38 6.00 -9.61
C ARG A 129 4.31 7.00 -9.24
N CYS A 130 3.73 6.89 -8.05
CA CYS A 130 2.77 7.88 -7.54
C CYS A 130 3.42 9.27 -7.44
N GLU A 131 4.67 9.38 -6.97
CA GLU A 131 5.41 10.63 -6.91
C GLU A 131 5.53 11.28 -8.29
N HIS A 132 6.00 10.53 -9.30
CA HIS A 132 6.10 11.05 -10.66
C HIS A 132 4.74 11.48 -11.25
N GLN A 133 3.68 10.71 -11.02
CA GLN A 133 2.35 11.02 -11.54
C GLN A 133 1.70 12.18 -10.80
N ALA A 134 1.85 12.24 -9.47
CA ALA A 134 1.32 13.31 -8.62
C ALA A 134 1.92 14.66 -9.01
N HIS A 135 3.24 14.76 -9.14
CA HIS A 135 3.91 16.01 -9.54
C HIS A 135 3.44 16.50 -10.91
N ARG A 136 3.23 15.61 -11.89
CA ARG A 136 2.70 15.97 -13.20
C ARG A 136 1.26 16.50 -13.17
N ARG A 137 0.53 16.22 -12.10
CA ARG A 137 -0.87 16.62 -11.85
C ARG A 137 -0.98 17.74 -10.83
N GLY A 138 0.16 18.33 -10.40
CA GLY A 138 0.20 19.42 -9.45
C GLY A 138 -0.01 19.02 -7.97
N MET A 139 -0.03 17.70 -7.68
CA MET A 139 -0.11 17.18 -6.31
C MET A 139 1.28 17.01 -5.71
N ARG A 140 1.38 17.15 -4.38
CA ARG A 140 2.60 16.86 -3.63
C ARG A 140 2.59 15.43 -3.11
N ILE A 141 3.77 14.90 -2.79
CA ILE A 141 3.93 13.66 -2.04
C ILE A 141 4.52 13.98 -0.67
N SER A 142 3.95 13.39 0.36
CA SER A 142 4.49 13.39 1.71
C SER A 142 4.69 11.95 2.19
N ARG A 143 5.58 11.76 3.16
CA ARG A 143 5.84 10.47 3.80
C ARG A 143 5.92 10.66 5.29
N ILE A 144 5.20 9.83 6.03
CA ILE A 144 5.20 9.85 7.49
C ILE A 144 5.95 8.63 8.04
N CYS A 145 6.35 8.70 9.31
CA CYS A 145 6.94 7.56 10.00
C CYS A 145 5.90 6.44 10.13
N ALA A 146 6.25 5.23 9.69
CA ALA A 146 5.37 4.05 9.75
C ALA A 146 5.18 3.51 11.18
N TRP A 147 5.81 4.13 12.19
CA TRP A 147 5.77 3.63 13.56
C TRP A 147 4.37 3.83 14.14
N ASN A 148 3.74 2.72 14.55
CA ASN A 148 2.41 2.66 15.16
C ASN A 148 1.20 2.97 14.24
N THR A 149 1.36 3.32 12.99
CA THR A 149 0.22 3.61 12.08
C THR A 149 -0.79 2.48 12.01
N SER A 150 -0.33 1.23 11.98
CA SER A 150 -1.17 0.03 11.97
C SER A 150 -1.39 -0.61 13.36
N ARG A 151 -0.78 -0.07 14.40
CA ARG A 151 -0.87 -0.59 15.78
C ARG A 151 -1.86 0.18 16.64
N LEU A 152 -2.07 1.44 16.35
CA LEU A 152 -2.97 2.30 17.10
C LEU A 152 -4.33 2.41 16.39
N ALA A 153 -5.39 2.50 17.21
CA ALA A 153 -6.72 2.83 16.73
C ALA A 153 -6.77 4.30 16.31
N TYR A 154 -7.40 4.59 15.17
CA TYR A 154 -7.50 5.96 14.64
C TYR A 154 -8.30 6.91 15.55
N ASP A 155 -9.14 6.37 16.44
CA ASP A 155 -9.97 7.14 17.37
C ASP A 155 -9.27 7.46 18.70
N GLY A 156 -7.98 7.13 18.82
CA GLY A 156 -7.18 7.38 20.02
C GLY A 156 -7.44 6.42 21.18
N SER A 157 -8.29 5.39 21.01
CA SER A 157 -8.63 4.44 22.07
C SER A 157 -7.49 3.52 22.49
N GLY A 158 -6.33 3.57 21.82
CA GLY A 158 -5.13 2.82 22.17
C GLY A 158 -4.72 1.79 21.10
N THR A 159 -4.10 0.68 21.53
CA THR A 159 -3.62 -0.36 20.63
C THR A 159 -4.77 -1.24 20.12
N VAL A 160 -4.67 -1.66 18.86
CA VAL A 160 -5.64 -2.58 18.25
C VAL A 160 -5.19 -4.03 18.43
N VAL A 161 -6.16 -4.94 18.61
CA VAL A 161 -5.96 -6.39 18.61
C VAL A 161 -6.46 -6.95 17.29
N ARG A 162 -5.57 -7.54 16.48
CA ARG A 162 -5.93 -8.13 15.18
C ARG A 162 -6.66 -9.46 15.37
N ASP A 163 -7.67 -9.69 14.56
CA ASP A 163 -8.40 -10.96 14.54
C ASP A 163 -7.50 -12.06 13.95
N PRO A 164 -7.29 -13.19 14.66
CA PRO A 164 -6.42 -14.25 14.18
C PRO A 164 -6.98 -15.02 12.99
N GLY A 165 -8.30 -15.04 12.80
CA GLY A 165 -8.98 -15.71 11.67
C GLY A 165 -9.19 -14.78 10.47
N ASN A 166 -9.23 -13.46 10.70
CA ASN A 166 -9.40 -12.48 9.65
C ASN A 166 -8.49 -11.27 9.87
N HIS A 167 -7.29 -11.32 9.30
CA HIS A 167 -6.26 -10.28 9.45
C HIS A 167 -6.67 -8.88 8.96
N SER A 168 -7.76 -8.76 8.21
CA SER A 168 -8.34 -7.46 7.80
C SER A 168 -9.18 -6.82 8.90
N LEU A 169 -9.49 -7.53 9.99
CA LEU A 169 -10.27 -7.02 11.12
C LEU A 169 -9.39 -6.83 12.36
N CYS A 170 -9.75 -5.82 13.14
CA CYS A 170 -9.20 -5.59 14.46
C CYS A 170 -10.29 -5.14 15.44
N THR A 171 -10.00 -5.32 16.73
CA THR A 171 -10.83 -4.82 17.83
C THR A 171 -10.07 -3.74 18.57
N PHE A 172 -10.68 -2.60 18.77
CA PHE A 172 -10.16 -1.47 19.53
C PHE A 172 -10.36 -1.72 21.04
N GLN A 173 -9.68 -0.98 21.90
CA GLN A 173 -9.81 -1.13 23.34
C GLN A 173 -11.22 -0.81 23.87
N ASN A 174 -11.96 0.04 23.15
CA ASN A 174 -13.38 0.33 23.44
C ASN A 174 -14.35 -0.75 22.92
N GLY A 175 -13.86 -1.89 22.42
CA GLY A 175 -14.66 -3.00 21.90
C GLY A 175 -15.14 -2.83 20.45
N LYS A 176 -14.85 -1.71 19.79
CA LYS A 176 -15.23 -1.46 18.40
C LYS A 176 -14.46 -2.39 17.46
N ARG A 177 -15.17 -3.10 16.59
CA ARG A 177 -14.55 -3.90 15.50
C ARG A 177 -14.43 -3.02 14.24
N TYR A 178 -13.26 -3.04 13.63
CA TYR A 178 -12.97 -2.19 12.50
C TYR A 178 -12.01 -2.85 11.49
N ASN A 179 -11.96 -2.32 10.26
CA ASN A 179 -10.97 -2.77 9.27
C ASN A 179 -9.59 -2.20 9.61
N CYS A 180 -8.57 -3.07 9.70
CA CYS A 180 -7.21 -2.70 10.10
C CYS A 180 -6.56 -1.73 9.12
N ASP A 181 -6.68 -2.03 7.81
CA ASP A 181 -6.02 -1.26 6.76
C ASP A 181 -6.66 0.13 6.63
N LEU A 182 -7.99 0.22 6.84
CA LEU A 182 -8.70 1.49 6.87
C LEU A 182 -8.32 2.32 8.10
N SER A 183 -8.21 1.69 9.28
CA SER A 183 -7.71 2.37 10.49
C SER A 183 -6.29 2.90 10.30
N ALA A 184 -5.42 2.10 9.68
CA ALA A 184 -4.06 2.52 9.36
C ALA A 184 -4.04 3.71 8.39
N SER A 185 -4.91 3.72 7.36
CA SER A 185 -4.98 4.83 6.41
C SER A 185 -5.43 6.15 7.05
N TYR A 186 -6.19 6.11 8.14
CA TYR A 186 -6.55 7.33 8.90
C TYR A 186 -5.40 7.84 9.78
N ASN A 187 -4.49 6.96 10.16
CA ASN A 187 -3.31 7.31 10.96
C ASN A 187 -2.12 7.80 10.08
N ILE A 188 -2.21 7.62 8.77
CA ILE A 188 -1.27 8.10 7.76
C ILE A 188 -1.61 9.54 7.36
#